data_bb37a2c2ff2536680c3d13cc496a3d50
#
_entry.id   bb37a2c2ff2536680c3d13cc496a3d50
#
_cell.length_a   1.000
_cell.length_b   1.000
_cell.length_c   1.000
_cell.angle_alpha   90.00
_cell.angle_beta   90.00
_cell.angle_gamma   90.00
#
_symmetry.space_group_name_H-M   'P 1'
#
loop_
_entity.id
_entity.type
_entity.pdbx_description
1 polymer ?
#
loop_
_entity_poly.entity_id
_entity_poly.type
_entity_poly.pdbx_seq_one_letter_code
_entity_poly.pdbx_strand_id
1 'polypeptide(L)'
;MIRTLNNVNSIHRTMKSVGIRLLGLVVVALCCASAQASTMIHAGQLVDVANSQVLVEQTIRVEGDRIVAVIPGYVTEAGFEVVDLRDATVMPGFMDMHVHLGQELDPPGSYSEGFYMNSADIALRATVYARRTLEAGFTTVRDLGARDKDALFALRDAINKGVVSGPRIFAAGKSIATTGGHADPTNGLREDLRGDPGPKEGVINGPSDAYKAVRQRYKDGSDVVKLTVTGGVLSLAKSGDNPQFTSEELEAVVAAADDYGFVVAVHAHGAEGMKRAIRAGVHSVEHGTYMDGEAMALMKAHNTWYVPTISAGKWVADLSEQEGKLPAVVRPKAAAVGPQIQSTFAEAWRQGVPIAFGTDAGVSPHGKNGREFRFMVEVGMPVIEALRAATINAATLLRMEDELGQIAPDYYADLVAVRRDPFADITSLESPDFVMKGGAIVVSK
;
A
#
# COMPACT_ATOMS: atom_id res chain seq x y z
N MET A 1 45.09 -61.64 -14.00
CA MET A 1 46.00 -62.29 -13.04
C MET A 1 45.48 -61.90 -11.67
N ILE A 2 44.62 -62.78 -11.00
CA ILE A 2 45.05 -63.88 -10.11
C ILE A 2 45.83 -63.30 -8.89
N ARG A 3 45.38 -63.31 -7.63
CA ARG A 3 44.75 -64.30 -6.70
C ARG A 3 44.53 -63.55 -5.36
N THR A 4 43.39 -63.62 -4.70
CA THR A 4 42.99 -64.62 -3.61
C THR A 4 44.00 -64.72 -2.47
N LEU A 5 43.63 -64.67 -1.19
CA LEU A 5 42.75 -65.44 -0.32
C LEU A 5 42.91 -64.97 1.15
N ASN A 6 41.83 -64.93 1.92
CA ASN A 6 41.54 -65.61 3.21
C ASN A 6 42.58 -65.56 4.35
N ASN A 7 42.13 -65.22 5.59
CA ASN A 7 41.67 -66.15 6.68
C ASN A 7 41.43 -65.32 7.99
N VAL A 8 40.26 -65.37 8.53
CA VAL A 8 39.68 -66.11 9.69
C VAL A 8 40.66 -66.41 10.84
N ASN A 9 40.38 -65.89 12.03
CA ASN A 9 40.06 -66.62 13.25
C ASN A 9 39.95 -65.69 14.49
N SER A 10 38.76 -65.62 15.04
CA SER A 10 38.31 -66.03 16.39
C SER A 10 39.31 -66.02 17.58
N ILE A 11 39.04 -65.23 18.58
CA ILE A 11 39.17 -65.67 20.00
C ILE A 11 38.09 -64.94 20.86
N HIS A 12 37.26 -65.76 21.45
CA HIS A 12 36.38 -65.48 22.61
C HIS A 12 37.23 -65.11 23.85
N ARG A 13 36.78 -64.07 24.62
CA ARG A 13 36.69 -64.25 26.11
C ARG A 13 35.99 -63.06 26.82
N THR A 14 34.97 -63.41 27.49
CA THR A 14 34.57 -63.12 28.90
C THR A 14 33.92 -61.75 29.21
N MET A 15 32.68 -61.84 29.54
CA MET A 15 31.80 -60.86 30.19
C MET A 15 32.42 -60.29 31.49
N LYS A 16 32.30 -59.01 31.66
CA LYS A 16 32.01 -58.41 32.98
C LYS A 16 30.96 -57.34 32.84
N SER A 17 29.84 -57.57 33.49
CA SER A 17 28.73 -56.67 33.67
C SER A 17 29.15 -55.39 34.38
N VAL A 18 28.95 -54.25 33.74
CA VAL A 18 28.92 -52.96 34.43
C VAL A 18 27.55 -52.34 34.04
N GLY A 19 26.67 -52.26 35.01
CA GLY A 19 25.38 -51.65 34.89
C GLY A 19 25.50 -50.14 34.63
N ILE A 20 25.20 -49.73 33.44
CA ILE A 20 25.00 -48.32 33.12
C ILE A 20 23.51 -48.04 33.31
N ARG A 21 23.19 -47.30 34.38
CA ARG A 21 21.88 -46.70 34.60
C ARG A 21 21.66 -45.70 33.47
N LEU A 22 20.73 -46.03 32.53
CA LEU A 22 20.21 -45.06 31.58
C LEU A 22 19.39 -44.04 32.37
N LEU A 23 19.99 -42.87 32.61
CA LEU A 23 19.28 -41.68 33.03
C LEU A 23 18.53 -41.16 31.78
N GLY A 24 17.27 -41.44 31.68
CA GLY A 24 16.41 -40.88 30.62
C GLY A 24 16.33 -39.37 30.78
N LEU A 25 17.05 -38.64 29.96
CA LEU A 25 16.85 -37.21 29.79
C LEU A 25 15.55 -37.00 28.99
N VAL A 26 14.44 -36.78 29.73
CA VAL A 26 13.23 -36.24 29.14
C VAL A 26 13.51 -34.79 28.81
N VAL A 27 13.91 -34.51 27.56
CA VAL A 27 13.92 -33.15 27.02
C VAL A 27 12.46 -32.76 26.85
N VAL A 28 11.88 -32.10 27.85
CA VAL A 28 10.65 -31.36 27.71
C VAL A 28 10.98 -30.19 26.78
N ALA A 29 10.69 -30.35 25.48
CA ALA A 29 10.63 -29.23 24.57
C ALA A 29 9.47 -28.34 25.08
N LEU A 30 9.81 -27.33 25.91
CA LEU A 30 8.93 -26.19 26.09
C LEU A 30 8.82 -25.51 24.71
N CYS A 31 7.81 -25.87 23.93
CA CYS A 31 7.28 -24.96 22.94
C CYS A 31 6.84 -23.71 23.72
N CYS A 32 7.66 -22.67 23.73
CA CYS A 32 7.18 -21.32 23.97
C CYS A 32 6.19 -21.01 22.83
N ALA A 33 4.95 -21.48 22.96
CA ALA A 33 3.84 -20.81 22.32
C ALA A 33 3.91 -19.38 22.89
N SER A 34 4.35 -18.42 22.10
CA SER A 34 4.11 -17.02 22.40
C SER A 34 2.62 -16.94 22.70
N ALA A 35 2.26 -16.65 23.95
CA ALA A 35 0.87 -16.42 24.30
C ALA A 35 0.40 -15.30 23.38
N GLN A 36 -0.44 -15.64 22.41
CA GLN A 36 -1.04 -14.68 21.50
C GLN A 36 -1.82 -13.71 22.38
N ALA A 37 -1.51 -12.42 22.26
CA ALA A 37 -2.18 -11.40 23.06
C ALA A 37 -3.69 -11.51 22.83
N SER A 38 -4.44 -11.65 23.91
CA SER A 38 -5.91 -11.68 23.92
C SER A 38 -6.37 -10.36 24.49
N THR A 39 -7.05 -9.54 23.70
CA THR A 39 -7.42 -8.16 24.06
C THR A 39 -8.91 -7.94 23.90
N MET A 40 -9.52 -7.26 24.87
CA MET A 40 -10.87 -6.72 24.76
C MET A 40 -10.80 -5.21 24.67
N ILE A 41 -11.35 -4.65 23.61
CA ILE A 41 -11.36 -3.21 23.36
C ILE A 41 -12.76 -2.70 23.62
N HIS A 42 -12.93 -1.83 24.63
CA HIS A 42 -14.18 -1.18 24.94
C HIS A 42 -14.32 0.11 24.15
N ALA A 43 -15.10 0.10 23.08
CA ALA A 43 -15.32 1.24 22.20
C ALA A 43 -16.58 2.02 22.65
N GLY A 44 -16.46 3.34 22.88
CA GLY A 44 -17.61 4.20 23.13
C GLY A 44 -18.50 4.32 21.92
N GLN A 45 -17.88 4.51 20.76
CA GLN A 45 -18.50 4.45 19.44
C GLN A 45 -17.69 3.52 18.53
N LEU A 46 -18.37 2.78 17.68
CA LEU A 46 -17.77 1.92 16.65
C LEU A 46 -18.42 2.23 15.30
N VAL A 47 -17.60 2.60 14.33
CA VAL A 47 -18.08 2.86 12.96
C VAL A 47 -18.22 1.55 12.21
N ASP A 48 -19.45 1.14 11.95
CA ASP A 48 -19.79 0.03 11.05
C ASP A 48 -19.87 0.58 9.61
N VAL A 49 -18.74 0.54 8.93
CA VAL A 49 -18.59 1.06 7.57
C VAL A 49 -19.40 0.26 6.54
N ALA A 50 -19.67 -1.02 6.81
CA ALA A 50 -20.44 -1.87 5.91
C ALA A 50 -21.91 -1.42 5.87
N ASN A 51 -22.50 -1.13 7.02
CA ASN A 51 -23.89 -0.69 7.14
C ASN A 51 -24.06 0.83 7.23
N SER A 52 -22.96 1.60 7.13
CA SER A 52 -22.94 3.08 7.21
C SER A 52 -23.63 3.59 8.49
N GLN A 53 -23.30 3.00 9.65
CA GLN A 53 -23.88 3.35 10.95
C GLN A 53 -22.81 3.47 12.04
N VAL A 54 -23.15 4.11 13.14
CA VAL A 54 -22.33 4.20 14.35
C VAL A 54 -23.02 3.41 15.45
N LEU A 55 -22.35 2.36 15.93
CA LEU A 55 -22.79 1.57 17.09
C LEU A 55 -22.21 2.19 18.37
N VAL A 56 -22.98 2.16 19.46
CA VAL A 56 -22.52 2.66 20.75
C VAL A 56 -22.24 1.49 21.69
N GLU A 57 -21.29 1.70 22.61
CA GLU A 57 -20.96 0.76 23.69
C GLU A 57 -20.73 -0.67 23.17
N GLN A 58 -19.62 -0.86 22.45
CA GLN A 58 -19.24 -2.16 21.90
C GLN A 58 -17.96 -2.69 22.55
N THR A 59 -17.85 -4.00 22.70
CA THR A 59 -16.60 -4.69 23.01
C THR A 59 -16.11 -5.43 21.77
N ILE A 60 -14.88 -5.15 21.33
CA ILE A 60 -14.21 -5.88 20.26
C ILE A 60 -13.26 -6.86 20.91
N ARG A 61 -13.49 -8.17 20.69
CA ARG A 61 -12.63 -9.25 21.18
C ARG A 61 -11.61 -9.61 20.10
N VAL A 62 -10.34 -9.55 20.48
CA VAL A 62 -9.20 -9.87 19.60
C VAL A 62 -8.42 -11.03 20.18
N GLU A 63 -8.10 -12.02 19.36
CA GLU A 63 -7.20 -13.12 19.66
C GLU A 63 -6.14 -13.25 18.56
N GLY A 64 -4.88 -13.07 18.95
CA GLY A 64 -3.81 -13.04 17.97
C GLY A 64 -3.92 -11.83 17.03
N ASP A 65 -3.97 -12.09 15.76
CA ASP A 65 -4.07 -11.06 14.72
C ASP A 65 -5.50 -10.85 14.20
N ARG A 66 -6.51 -11.53 14.78
CA ARG A 66 -7.90 -11.53 14.29
C ARG A 66 -8.89 -11.00 15.31
N ILE A 67 -9.93 -10.38 14.79
CA ILE A 67 -11.16 -10.09 15.54
C ILE A 67 -11.96 -11.37 15.61
N VAL A 68 -12.35 -11.81 16.83
CA VAL A 68 -13.16 -13.03 17.02
C VAL A 68 -14.62 -12.73 17.34
N ALA A 69 -14.92 -11.54 17.88
CA ALA A 69 -16.28 -11.11 18.13
C ALA A 69 -16.40 -9.58 18.27
N VAL A 70 -17.58 -9.05 17.94
CA VAL A 70 -18.06 -7.71 18.32
C VAL A 70 -19.31 -7.92 19.16
N ILE A 71 -19.29 -7.44 20.42
CA ILE A 71 -20.29 -7.75 21.44
C ILE A 71 -20.90 -6.44 21.96
N PRO A 72 -22.23 -6.28 21.97
CA PRO A 72 -22.87 -5.11 22.57
C PRO A 72 -22.58 -4.98 24.06
N GLY A 73 -22.31 -3.76 24.53
CA GLY A 73 -21.97 -3.45 25.90
C GLY A 73 -20.49 -3.67 26.23
N TYR A 74 -20.10 -3.36 27.47
CA TYR A 74 -18.71 -3.53 27.93
C TYR A 74 -18.56 -4.86 28.68
N VAL A 75 -17.95 -5.83 28.00
CA VAL A 75 -17.73 -7.18 28.52
C VAL A 75 -16.25 -7.35 28.87
N THR A 76 -15.98 -8.06 29.97
CA THR A 76 -14.62 -8.45 30.37
C THR A 76 -14.56 -9.96 30.61
N GLU A 77 -13.49 -10.59 30.18
CA GLU A 77 -13.23 -12.02 30.41
C GLU A 77 -11.87 -12.21 31.09
N ALA A 78 -11.78 -13.22 31.95
CA ALA A 78 -10.52 -13.55 32.61
C ALA A 78 -9.46 -13.98 31.58
N GLY A 79 -8.25 -13.42 31.69
CA GLY A 79 -7.14 -13.73 30.77
C GLY A 79 -7.03 -12.78 29.58
N PHE A 80 -7.95 -11.82 29.41
CA PHE A 80 -7.86 -10.77 28.40
C PHE A 80 -7.36 -9.47 29.01
N GLU A 81 -6.48 -8.78 28.28
CA GLU A 81 -6.15 -7.39 28.54
C GLU A 81 -7.30 -6.47 28.06
N VAL A 82 -7.70 -5.49 28.88
CA VAL A 82 -8.75 -4.54 28.51
C VAL A 82 -8.10 -3.24 28.05
N VAL A 83 -8.42 -2.82 26.83
CA VAL A 83 -8.09 -1.49 26.28
C VAL A 83 -9.34 -0.62 26.38
N ASP A 84 -9.25 0.46 27.16
CA ASP A 84 -10.35 1.38 27.39
C ASP A 84 -10.37 2.52 26.36
N LEU A 85 -11.31 2.44 25.42
CA LEU A 85 -11.60 3.44 24.38
C LEU A 85 -13.08 3.90 24.47
N ARG A 86 -13.66 3.93 25.70
CA ARG A 86 -15.06 4.34 25.91
C ARG A 86 -15.29 5.83 25.63
N ASP A 87 -14.25 6.63 25.60
CA ASP A 87 -14.25 8.03 25.22
C ASP A 87 -13.86 8.30 23.76
N ALA A 88 -13.80 7.24 22.94
CA ALA A 88 -13.31 7.33 21.57
C ALA A 88 -14.28 6.71 20.54
N THR A 89 -14.11 7.13 19.29
CA THR A 89 -14.72 6.50 18.11
C THR A 89 -13.70 5.56 17.48
N VAL A 90 -14.03 4.27 17.44
CA VAL A 90 -13.20 3.20 16.87
C VAL A 90 -13.65 2.91 15.43
N MET A 91 -12.70 2.78 14.54
CA MET A 91 -12.88 2.53 13.10
C MET A 91 -11.97 1.40 12.65
N PRO A 92 -12.25 0.73 11.50
CA PRO A 92 -11.26 -0.16 10.88
C PRO A 92 -9.97 0.59 10.58
N GLY A 93 -8.83 -0.14 10.61
CA GLY A 93 -7.55 0.40 10.16
C GLY A 93 -7.64 0.97 8.75
N PHE A 94 -7.09 2.17 8.55
CA PHE A 94 -7.16 2.85 7.26
C PHE A 94 -6.24 2.20 6.24
N MET A 95 -6.63 2.31 4.98
CA MET A 95 -5.91 1.78 3.83
C MET A 95 -5.61 2.91 2.85
N ASP A 96 -4.36 3.02 2.41
CA ASP A 96 -3.92 4.02 1.41
C ASP A 96 -3.51 3.31 0.12
N MET A 97 -4.29 3.48 -0.94
CA MET A 97 -4.12 2.76 -2.21
C MET A 97 -3.06 3.40 -3.12
N HIS A 98 -2.37 4.45 -2.66
CA HIS A 98 -1.29 5.05 -3.43
C HIS A 98 -0.24 5.68 -2.52
N VAL A 99 0.86 4.98 -2.31
CA VAL A 99 2.04 5.50 -1.59
C VAL A 99 3.34 5.13 -2.32
N HIS A 100 4.44 5.75 -1.89
CA HIS A 100 5.82 5.47 -2.33
C HIS A 100 6.76 5.44 -1.12
N LEU A 101 6.79 4.33 -0.37
CA LEU A 101 7.53 4.22 0.90
C LEU A 101 9.05 4.33 0.75
N GLY A 102 9.59 4.12 -0.45
CA GLY A 102 11.02 4.23 -0.71
C GLY A 102 11.54 5.66 -0.83
N GLN A 103 10.68 6.66 -0.88
CA GLN A 103 11.05 8.06 -1.13
C GLN A 103 10.13 9.05 -0.42
N GLU A 104 10.61 10.30 -0.28
CA GLU A 104 9.80 11.46 0.10
C GLU A 104 10.36 12.67 -0.68
N LEU A 105 9.48 13.41 -1.35
CA LEU A 105 9.88 14.55 -2.18
C LEU A 105 10.32 15.72 -1.29
N ASP A 106 11.62 15.98 -1.24
CA ASP A 106 12.24 17.15 -0.60
C ASP A 106 13.15 17.85 -1.61
N PRO A 107 12.58 18.66 -2.52
CA PRO A 107 13.36 19.34 -3.53
C PRO A 107 14.25 20.45 -2.93
N PRO A 108 15.43 20.72 -3.56
CA PRO A 108 15.93 20.09 -4.80
C PRO A 108 16.67 18.77 -4.57
N GLY A 109 16.95 18.37 -3.33
CA GLY A 109 17.80 17.22 -2.98
C GLY A 109 17.32 15.89 -3.58
N SER A 110 16.02 15.62 -3.52
CA SER A 110 15.42 14.36 -3.99
C SER A 110 15.65 14.05 -5.49
N TYR A 111 15.90 15.07 -6.33
CA TYR A 111 16.23 14.87 -7.74
C TYR A 111 17.62 14.25 -7.98
N SER A 112 18.52 14.34 -7.01
CA SER A 112 19.89 13.83 -7.13
C SER A 112 20.14 12.53 -6.33
N GLU A 113 19.19 12.07 -5.53
CA GLU A 113 19.34 10.88 -4.68
C GLU A 113 19.78 9.63 -5.42
N GLY A 114 19.31 9.44 -6.66
CA GLY A 114 19.69 8.29 -7.50
C GLY A 114 21.19 8.21 -7.84
N PHE A 115 21.98 9.26 -7.56
CA PHE A 115 23.41 9.27 -7.82
C PHE A 115 24.27 8.85 -6.61
N TYR A 116 23.70 8.84 -5.38
CA TYR A 116 24.49 8.58 -4.18
C TYR A 116 23.83 7.63 -3.15
N MET A 117 22.52 7.34 -3.28
CA MET A 117 21.84 6.40 -2.39
C MET A 117 21.86 4.98 -2.95
N ASN A 118 22.24 4.02 -2.10
CA ASN A 118 22.18 2.60 -2.40
C ASN A 118 20.88 1.98 -1.85
N SER A 119 20.57 0.75 -2.25
CA SER A 119 19.39 -0.01 -1.78
C SER A 119 19.30 -0.06 -0.25
N ALA A 120 20.44 -0.20 0.44
CA ALA A 120 20.48 -0.23 1.91
C ALA A 120 20.06 1.13 2.52
N ASP A 121 20.51 2.25 1.94
CA ASP A 121 20.16 3.60 2.41
C ASP A 121 18.65 3.83 2.24
N ILE A 122 18.11 3.43 1.09
CA ILE A 122 16.67 3.54 0.79
C ILE A 122 15.86 2.65 1.73
N ALA A 123 16.25 1.40 1.93
CA ALA A 123 15.55 0.45 2.80
C ALA A 123 15.50 0.95 4.26
N LEU A 124 16.62 1.46 4.80
CA LEU A 124 16.66 2.00 6.15
C LEU A 124 15.79 3.25 6.30
N ARG A 125 15.85 4.17 5.34
CA ARG A 125 14.98 5.36 5.33
C ARG A 125 13.52 4.99 5.22
N ALA A 126 13.17 4.03 4.38
CA ALA A 126 11.81 3.54 4.18
C ALA A 126 11.18 2.96 5.46
N THR A 127 11.97 2.43 6.40
CA THR A 127 11.45 1.99 7.71
C THR A 127 10.87 3.16 8.51
N VAL A 128 11.46 4.35 8.42
CA VAL A 128 10.95 5.56 9.08
C VAL A 128 9.63 6.01 8.45
N TYR A 129 9.55 5.97 7.12
CA TYR A 129 8.34 6.35 6.38
C TYR A 129 7.20 5.36 6.63
N ALA A 130 7.48 4.06 6.60
CA ALA A 130 6.52 3.01 6.91
C ALA A 130 5.97 3.17 8.34
N ARG A 131 6.83 3.42 9.33
CA ARG A 131 6.41 3.67 10.70
C ARG A 131 5.50 4.89 10.83
N ARG A 132 5.88 6.04 10.23
CA ARG A 132 5.05 7.27 10.24
C ARG A 132 3.69 7.04 9.61
N THR A 133 3.62 6.28 8.51
CA THR A 133 2.38 5.92 7.83
C THR A 133 1.50 5.05 8.71
N LEU A 134 2.07 4.04 9.39
CA LEU A 134 1.34 3.20 10.33
C LEU A 134 0.85 3.96 11.55
N GLU A 135 1.70 4.81 12.16
CA GLU A 135 1.34 5.65 13.31
C GLU A 135 0.23 6.68 12.98
N ALA A 136 0.08 7.04 11.69
CA ALA A 136 -1.02 7.87 11.20
C ALA A 136 -2.32 7.08 10.97
N GLY A 137 -2.39 5.79 11.35
CA GLY A 137 -3.59 4.96 11.26
C GLY A 137 -3.71 4.12 9.98
N PHE A 138 -2.75 4.22 9.05
CA PHE A 138 -2.78 3.45 7.80
C PHE A 138 -2.11 2.09 8.02
N THR A 139 -2.93 1.07 8.30
CA THR A 139 -2.48 -0.29 8.63
C THR A 139 -2.16 -1.13 7.40
N THR A 140 -2.69 -0.75 6.24
CA THR A 140 -2.44 -1.37 4.93
C THR A 140 -2.19 -0.29 3.88
N VAL A 141 -1.22 -0.52 2.98
CA VAL A 141 -0.91 0.38 1.88
C VAL A 141 -0.63 -0.37 0.58
N ARG A 142 -0.92 0.30 -0.54
CA ARG A 142 -0.49 -0.13 -1.87
C ARG A 142 0.62 0.81 -2.35
N ASP A 143 1.86 0.29 -2.43
CA ASP A 143 3.00 1.04 -2.96
C ASP A 143 3.07 0.89 -4.49
N LEU A 144 2.85 1.99 -5.19
CA LEU A 144 2.67 2.02 -6.65
C LEU A 144 3.92 2.43 -7.41
N GLY A 145 5.08 2.06 -6.91
CA GLY A 145 6.31 2.15 -7.66
C GLY A 145 7.50 2.63 -6.85
N ALA A 146 8.59 1.92 -6.98
CA ALA A 146 9.84 2.22 -6.31
C ALA A 146 10.97 2.39 -7.32
N ARG A 147 11.81 3.39 -7.12
CA ARG A 147 13.10 3.50 -7.85
C ARG A 147 13.97 2.28 -7.60
N ASP A 148 13.97 1.81 -6.35
CA ASP A 148 14.65 0.59 -5.91
C ASP A 148 13.63 -0.42 -5.39
N LYS A 149 13.27 -1.39 -6.25
CA LYS A 149 12.31 -2.45 -5.92
C LYS A 149 12.84 -3.39 -4.85
N ASP A 150 14.15 -3.61 -4.80
CA ASP A 150 14.74 -4.58 -3.88
C ASP A 150 14.71 -4.03 -2.45
N ALA A 151 14.91 -2.72 -2.27
CA ALA A 151 14.70 -2.03 -1.00
C ALA A 151 13.25 -2.11 -0.53
N LEU A 152 12.28 -1.90 -1.44
CA LEU A 152 10.85 -1.96 -1.12
C LEU A 152 10.40 -3.38 -0.73
N PHE A 153 10.81 -4.39 -1.50
CA PHE A 153 10.46 -5.79 -1.19
C PHE A 153 11.13 -6.24 0.12
N ALA A 154 12.38 -5.84 0.36
CA ALA A 154 13.05 -6.11 1.65
C ALA A 154 12.30 -5.47 2.82
N LEU A 155 11.79 -4.23 2.68
CA LEU A 155 10.96 -3.58 3.69
C LEU A 155 9.67 -4.36 3.95
N ARG A 156 8.90 -4.69 2.89
CA ARG A 156 7.67 -5.48 2.99
C ARG A 156 7.92 -6.79 3.73
N ASP A 157 8.93 -7.53 3.31
CA ASP A 157 9.24 -8.83 3.89
C ASP A 157 9.73 -8.73 5.34
N ALA A 158 10.46 -7.67 5.70
CA ALA A 158 10.88 -7.40 7.07
C ALA A 158 9.69 -7.05 7.98
N ILE A 159 8.72 -6.29 7.47
CA ILE A 159 7.47 -5.99 8.19
C ILE A 159 6.64 -7.27 8.38
N ASN A 160 6.49 -8.10 7.33
CA ASN A 160 5.74 -9.36 7.41
C ASN A 160 6.37 -10.36 8.38
N LYS A 161 7.69 -10.29 8.58
CA LYS A 161 8.43 -11.11 9.57
C LYS A 161 8.48 -10.48 10.97
N GLY A 162 7.88 -9.31 11.17
CA GLY A 162 7.94 -8.59 12.45
C GLY A 162 9.32 -8.02 12.82
N VAL A 163 10.25 -7.91 11.87
CA VAL A 163 11.60 -7.36 12.10
C VAL A 163 11.56 -5.84 12.27
N VAL A 164 10.69 -5.18 11.51
CA VAL A 164 10.45 -3.74 11.61
C VAL A 164 8.95 -3.45 11.65
N SER A 165 8.56 -2.33 12.29
CA SER A 165 7.17 -1.88 12.34
C SER A 165 6.80 -1.13 11.06
N GLY A 166 5.61 -1.41 10.52
CA GLY A 166 5.07 -0.75 9.34
C GLY A 166 3.71 -1.32 8.93
N PRO A 167 3.02 -0.73 7.94
CA PRO A 167 1.77 -1.22 7.42
C PRO A 167 1.95 -2.54 6.65
N ARG A 168 0.86 -3.25 6.38
CA ARG A 168 0.83 -4.32 5.37
C ARG A 168 1.01 -3.67 3.99
N ILE A 169 2.00 -4.13 3.21
CA ILE A 169 2.39 -3.51 1.94
C ILE A 169 2.01 -4.43 0.78
N PHE A 170 1.21 -3.90 -0.16
CA PHE A 170 1.01 -4.45 -1.49
C PHE A 170 1.87 -3.67 -2.48
N ALA A 171 2.94 -4.27 -2.97
CA ALA A 171 4.01 -3.59 -3.69
C ALA A 171 3.98 -3.85 -5.19
N ALA A 172 4.00 -2.80 -6.01
CA ALA A 172 4.15 -2.91 -7.46
C ALA A 172 5.60 -3.17 -7.90
N GLY A 173 6.56 -2.79 -7.08
CA GLY A 173 7.96 -2.76 -7.49
C GLY A 173 8.22 -1.68 -8.53
N LYS A 174 8.78 -2.03 -9.71
CA LYS A 174 9.00 -1.04 -10.77
C LYS A 174 7.72 -0.80 -11.57
N SER A 175 7.36 0.47 -11.77
CA SER A 175 6.31 0.86 -12.71
C SER A 175 6.67 0.50 -14.14
N ILE A 176 5.65 0.36 -15.00
CA ILE A 176 5.81 0.11 -16.44
C ILE A 176 5.46 1.40 -17.20
N ALA A 177 6.34 1.83 -18.08
CA ALA A 177 6.22 2.99 -18.95
C ALA A 177 6.62 2.63 -20.39
N THR A 178 6.39 3.52 -21.33
CA THR A 178 6.99 3.48 -22.67
C THR A 178 8.31 4.24 -22.69
N THR A 179 9.14 4.08 -23.74
CA THR A 179 10.36 4.86 -23.92
C THR A 179 10.04 6.37 -23.88
N GLY A 180 10.71 7.10 -22.97
CA GLY A 180 10.46 8.53 -22.73
C GLY A 180 9.16 8.82 -22.00
N GLY A 181 8.40 7.79 -21.58
CA GLY A 181 7.19 7.92 -20.78
C GLY A 181 7.47 8.37 -19.34
N HIS A 182 6.42 8.70 -18.58
CA HIS A 182 6.56 9.32 -17.26
C HIS A 182 7.46 8.56 -16.29
N ALA A 183 7.34 7.23 -16.23
CA ALA A 183 8.16 6.37 -15.36
C ALA A 183 9.37 5.74 -16.06
N ASP A 184 9.78 6.20 -17.23
CA ASP A 184 11.03 5.76 -17.82
C ASP A 184 12.20 6.19 -16.90
N PRO A 185 12.97 5.22 -16.34
CA PRO A 185 13.99 5.52 -15.34
C PRO A 185 15.17 6.33 -15.89
N THR A 186 15.25 6.51 -17.20
CA THR A 186 16.35 7.22 -17.88
C THR A 186 15.99 8.65 -18.26
N ASN A 187 14.77 9.10 -17.98
CA ASN A 187 14.35 10.47 -18.25
C ASN A 187 15.25 11.50 -17.55
N GLY A 188 15.72 12.47 -18.34
CA GLY A 188 16.59 13.54 -17.85
C GLY A 188 18.06 13.16 -17.69
N LEU A 189 18.44 11.91 -17.93
CA LEU A 189 19.84 11.50 -17.92
C LEU A 189 20.56 11.92 -19.21
N ARG A 190 21.86 12.17 -19.09
CA ARG A 190 22.79 12.35 -20.19
C ARG A 190 22.82 11.11 -21.07
N GLU A 191 23.01 11.25 -22.40
CA GLU A 191 22.93 10.15 -23.37
C GLU A 191 23.82 8.95 -23.02
N ASP A 192 25.04 9.20 -22.57
CA ASP A 192 25.99 8.15 -22.16
C ASP A 192 25.65 7.43 -20.86
N LEU A 193 24.65 7.93 -20.10
CA LEU A 193 24.14 7.32 -18.85
C LEU A 193 22.78 6.64 -19.03
N ARG A 194 22.09 6.85 -20.16
CA ARG A 194 20.71 6.33 -20.33
C ARG A 194 20.68 4.83 -20.50
N GLY A 195 21.67 4.25 -21.22
CA GLY A 195 21.56 2.87 -21.67
C GLY A 195 20.38 2.66 -22.61
N ASP A 196 19.89 1.41 -22.64
CA ASP A 196 18.69 1.01 -23.41
C ASP A 196 17.79 0.16 -22.48
N PRO A 197 16.97 0.81 -21.62
CA PRO A 197 16.11 0.10 -20.68
C PRO A 197 15.00 -0.64 -21.43
N GLY A 198 14.72 -1.86 -20.98
CA GLY A 198 13.67 -2.71 -21.53
C GLY A 198 12.63 -3.16 -20.51
N PRO A 199 11.88 -4.23 -20.81
CA PRO A 199 10.81 -4.72 -19.94
C PRO A 199 11.24 -5.05 -18.50
N LYS A 200 12.50 -5.45 -18.30
CA LYS A 200 13.06 -5.70 -16.97
C LYS A 200 13.15 -4.43 -16.14
N GLU A 201 13.57 -3.34 -16.75
CA GLU A 201 13.66 -2.02 -16.13
C GLU A 201 12.31 -1.31 -16.05
N GLY A 202 11.28 -1.83 -16.74
CA GLY A 202 9.92 -1.28 -16.79
C GLY A 202 9.65 -0.43 -18.04
N VAL A 203 10.45 -0.55 -19.09
CA VAL A 203 10.20 0.16 -20.35
C VAL A 203 9.74 -0.83 -21.41
N ILE A 204 8.60 -0.52 -22.06
CA ILE A 204 8.01 -1.36 -23.09
C ILE A 204 7.72 -0.58 -24.36
N ASN A 205 7.81 -1.27 -25.50
CA ASN A 205 7.43 -0.75 -26.80
C ASN A 205 6.76 -1.89 -27.59
N GLY A 206 5.47 -2.02 -27.41
CA GLY A 206 4.63 -3.01 -28.06
C GLY A 206 4.18 -4.17 -27.16
N PRO A 207 3.20 -4.98 -27.64
CA PRO A 207 2.56 -6.06 -26.86
C PRO A 207 3.52 -7.13 -26.34
N SER A 208 4.54 -7.51 -27.12
CA SER A 208 5.53 -8.52 -26.70
C SER A 208 6.30 -8.10 -25.45
N ASP A 209 6.70 -6.82 -25.40
CA ASP A 209 7.36 -6.25 -24.24
C ASP A 209 6.43 -6.13 -23.03
N ALA A 210 5.14 -5.83 -23.26
CA ALA A 210 4.12 -5.79 -22.24
C ALA A 210 4.00 -7.12 -21.49
N TYR A 211 3.85 -8.24 -22.22
CA TYR A 211 3.86 -9.59 -21.63
C TYR A 211 5.15 -9.87 -20.85
N LYS A 212 6.29 -9.51 -21.41
CA LYS A 212 7.58 -9.71 -20.75
C LYS A 212 7.72 -8.89 -19.47
N ALA A 213 7.25 -7.64 -19.46
CA ALA A 213 7.30 -6.76 -18.30
C ALA A 213 6.42 -7.28 -17.15
N VAL A 214 5.18 -7.70 -17.43
CA VAL A 214 4.28 -8.24 -16.41
C VAL A 214 4.84 -9.53 -15.81
N ARG A 215 5.34 -10.45 -16.65
CA ARG A 215 6.00 -11.68 -16.19
C ARG A 215 7.25 -11.39 -15.35
N GLN A 216 7.97 -10.31 -15.67
CA GLN A 216 9.08 -9.87 -14.84
C GLN A 216 8.61 -9.36 -13.47
N ARG A 217 7.50 -8.60 -13.39
CA ARG A 217 6.89 -8.20 -12.11
C ARG A 217 6.49 -9.41 -11.27
N TYR A 218 5.85 -10.41 -11.86
CA TYR A 218 5.56 -11.67 -11.19
C TYR A 218 6.80 -12.36 -10.64
N LYS A 219 7.83 -12.50 -11.48
CA LYS A 219 9.13 -13.09 -11.07
C LYS A 219 9.80 -12.31 -9.95
N ASP A 220 9.68 -10.99 -9.94
CA ASP A 220 10.28 -10.11 -8.94
C ASP A 220 9.53 -10.17 -7.59
N GLY A 221 8.31 -10.72 -7.55
CA GLY A 221 7.49 -10.82 -6.35
C GLY A 221 6.59 -9.60 -6.11
N SER A 222 6.19 -8.90 -7.17
CA SER A 222 5.17 -7.84 -7.09
C SER A 222 3.82 -8.41 -6.68
N ASP A 223 3.03 -7.63 -5.96
CA ASP A 223 1.66 -7.94 -5.55
C ASP A 223 0.63 -7.31 -6.52
N VAL A 224 1.00 -6.23 -7.18
CA VAL A 224 0.18 -5.46 -8.13
C VAL A 224 1.03 -4.97 -9.30
N VAL A 225 0.40 -4.54 -10.39
CA VAL A 225 1.07 -3.93 -11.55
C VAL A 225 0.74 -2.43 -11.61
N LYS A 226 1.73 -1.58 -11.81
CA LYS A 226 1.59 -0.13 -12.03
C LYS A 226 2.06 0.27 -13.41
N LEU A 227 1.22 1.06 -14.10
CA LEU A 227 1.55 1.71 -15.37
C LEU A 227 1.55 3.25 -15.21
N THR A 228 2.23 3.94 -16.13
CA THR A 228 2.11 5.39 -16.30
C THR A 228 1.62 5.70 -17.71
N VAL A 229 0.30 5.83 -17.87
CA VAL A 229 -0.34 5.86 -19.21
C VAL A 229 -0.42 7.26 -19.82
N THR A 230 -0.09 8.30 -19.05
CA THR A 230 0.09 9.68 -19.52
C THR A 230 1.40 10.26 -19.02
N GLY A 231 1.76 11.44 -19.51
CA GLY A 231 2.76 12.29 -18.87
C GLY A 231 2.41 12.56 -17.40
N GLY A 232 3.37 13.10 -16.64
CA GLY A 232 3.21 13.39 -15.22
C GLY A 232 3.67 14.81 -14.86
N VAL A 233 3.17 15.31 -13.73
CA VAL A 233 3.49 16.66 -13.23
C VAL A 233 4.98 16.80 -12.92
N LEU A 234 5.56 15.84 -12.21
CA LEU A 234 6.95 15.89 -11.72
C LEU A 234 7.98 15.42 -12.75
N SER A 235 7.58 14.87 -13.90
CA SER A 235 8.52 14.49 -14.95
C SER A 235 9.07 15.70 -15.68
N LEU A 236 10.30 15.58 -16.21
CA LEU A 236 10.96 16.62 -17.00
C LEU A 236 10.37 16.79 -18.41
N ALA A 237 9.39 15.96 -18.80
CA ALA A 237 8.66 16.10 -20.06
C ALA A 237 7.78 17.35 -20.08
N LYS A 238 7.60 17.95 -21.28
CA LYS A 238 6.81 19.18 -21.45
C LYS A 238 5.33 18.98 -21.12
N SER A 239 4.73 17.89 -21.62
CA SER A 239 3.32 17.56 -21.35
C SER A 239 3.16 16.68 -20.12
N GLY A 240 2.12 16.98 -19.31
CA GLY A 240 1.71 16.17 -18.18
C GLY A 240 0.49 15.28 -18.47
N ASP A 241 -0.16 15.43 -19.63
CA ASP A 241 -1.49 14.86 -19.91
C ASP A 241 -1.59 14.04 -21.21
N ASN A 242 -0.60 14.11 -22.10
CA ASN A 242 -0.61 13.33 -23.33
C ASN A 242 -0.58 11.81 -23.04
N PRO A 243 -1.37 11.00 -23.80
CA PRO A 243 -1.32 9.53 -23.70
C PRO A 243 0.06 9.03 -24.15
N GLN A 244 0.55 7.99 -23.48
CA GLN A 244 1.90 7.44 -23.70
C GLN A 244 1.87 5.95 -24.07
N PHE A 245 0.69 5.32 -24.04
CA PHE A 245 0.52 3.92 -24.43
C PHE A 245 -0.45 3.83 -25.61
N THR A 246 -0.25 2.84 -26.48
CA THR A 246 -1.25 2.42 -27.45
C THR A 246 -2.30 1.53 -26.77
N SER A 247 -3.46 1.34 -27.41
CA SER A 247 -4.49 0.43 -26.90
C SER A 247 -3.99 -1.01 -26.84
N GLU A 248 -3.27 -1.45 -27.85
CA GLU A 248 -2.71 -2.80 -27.95
C GLU A 248 -1.70 -3.13 -26.85
N GLU A 249 -0.88 -2.15 -26.43
CA GLU A 249 0.03 -2.30 -25.30
C GLU A 249 -0.73 -2.44 -23.99
N LEU A 250 -1.77 -1.63 -23.77
CA LEU A 250 -2.62 -1.69 -22.57
C LEU A 250 -3.36 -3.01 -22.48
N GLU A 251 -3.99 -3.45 -23.57
CA GLU A 251 -4.69 -4.74 -23.66
C GLU A 251 -3.74 -5.90 -23.36
N ALA A 252 -2.51 -5.86 -23.89
CA ALA A 252 -1.50 -6.89 -23.64
C ALA A 252 -1.01 -6.91 -22.18
N VAL A 253 -0.88 -5.73 -21.52
CA VAL A 253 -0.55 -5.66 -20.09
C VAL A 253 -1.68 -6.25 -19.26
N VAL A 254 -2.93 -5.86 -19.51
CA VAL A 254 -4.10 -6.34 -18.75
C VAL A 254 -4.25 -7.85 -18.92
N ALA A 255 -4.21 -8.36 -20.16
CA ALA A 255 -4.30 -9.79 -20.44
C ALA A 255 -3.20 -10.59 -19.72
N ALA A 256 -1.96 -10.10 -19.72
CA ALA A 256 -0.87 -10.74 -18.99
C ALA A 256 -1.05 -10.64 -17.46
N ALA A 257 -1.61 -9.55 -16.94
CA ALA A 257 -1.88 -9.35 -15.53
C ALA A 257 -2.98 -10.29 -15.04
N ASP A 258 -4.04 -10.48 -15.81
CA ASP A 258 -5.14 -11.39 -15.49
C ASP A 258 -4.66 -12.84 -15.38
N ASP A 259 -3.74 -13.31 -16.27
CA ASP A 259 -3.14 -14.64 -16.19
C ASP A 259 -2.46 -14.91 -14.82
N TYR A 260 -1.98 -13.86 -14.13
CA TYR A 260 -1.32 -13.95 -12.83
C TYR A 260 -2.17 -13.43 -11.67
N GLY A 261 -3.41 -13.02 -11.92
CA GLY A 261 -4.33 -12.50 -10.91
C GLY A 261 -3.96 -11.12 -10.36
N PHE A 262 -3.15 -10.34 -11.08
CA PHE A 262 -2.75 -9.00 -10.65
C PHE A 262 -3.87 -7.97 -10.77
N VAL A 263 -3.92 -7.07 -9.80
CA VAL A 263 -4.62 -5.78 -9.93
C VAL A 263 -3.71 -4.81 -10.69
N VAL A 264 -4.27 -4.12 -11.69
CA VAL A 264 -3.54 -3.14 -12.52
C VAL A 264 -3.98 -1.73 -12.15
N ALA A 265 -3.02 -0.89 -11.73
CA ALA A 265 -3.20 0.51 -11.40
C ALA A 265 -2.52 1.41 -12.45
N VAL A 266 -3.15 2.52 -12.84
CA VAL A 266 -2.57 3.42 -13.83
C VAL A 266 -2.49 4.86 -13.34
N HIS A 267 -1.29 5.45 -13.39
CA HIS A 267 -1.12 6.89 -13.33
C HIS A 267 -1.69 7.53 -14.60
N ALA A 268 -2.61 8.46 -14.45
CA ALA A 268 -3.14 9.23 -15.57
C ALA A 268 -3.62 10.62 -15.14
N HIS A 269 -3.18 11.65 -15.86
CA HIS A 269 -3.73 13.01 -15.71
C HIS A 269 -4.69 13.34 -16.86
N GLY A 270 -4.36 13.01 -18.11
CA GLY A 270 -5.15 13.34 -19.28
C GLY A 270 -6.25 12.34 -19.60
N ALA A 271 -7.40 12.83 -20.03
CA ALA A 271 -8.60 12.03 -20.28
C ALA A 271 -8.41 10.93 -21.34
N GLU A 272 -7.68 11.22 -22.43
CA GLU A 272 -7.49 10.23 -23.50
C GLU A 272 -6.71 8.99 -23.04
N GLY A 273 -5.62 9.17 -22.26
CA GLY A 273 -4.89 8.04 -21.68
C GLY A 273 -5.73 7.24 -20.70
N MET A 274 -6.54 7.92 -19.87
CA MET A 274 -7.50 7.27 -18.96
C MET A 274 -8.49 6.39 -19.72
N LYS A 275 -9.13 6.95 -20.76
CA LYS A 275 -10.14 6.24 -21.54
C LYS A 275 -9.59 4.99 -22.20
N ARG A 276 -8.37 5.06 -22.77
CA ARG A 276 -7.70 3.86 -23.32
C ARG A 276 -7.46 2.81 -22.25
N ALA A 277 -6.93 3.21 -21.08
CA ALA A 277 -6.64 2.31 -19.99
C ALA A 277 -7.91 1.66 -19.42
N ILE A 278 -8.98 2.43 -19.21
CA ILE A 278 -10.26 1.92 -18.71
C ILE A 278 -10.86 0.90 -19.69
N ARG A 279 -10.86 1.19 -20.99
CA ARG A 279 -11.35 0.25 -22.04
C ARG A 279 -10.51 -1.03 -22.09
N ALA A 280 -9.23 -0.97 -21.80
CA ALA A 280 -8.38 -2.14 -21.71
C ALA A 280 -8.64 -2.99 -20.45
N GLY A 281 -9.40 -2.49 -19.46
CA GLY A 281 -9.78 -3.26 -18.27
C GLY A 281 -8.92 -3.03 -17.04
N VAL A 282 -8.26 -1.88 -16.89
CA VAL A 282 -7.49 -1.57 -15.67
C VAL A 282 -8.40 -1.43 -14.45
N HIS A 283 -7.87 -1.75 -13.27
CA HIS A 283 -8.65 -1.81 -12.02
C HIS A 283 -8.77 -0.46 -11.32
N SER A 284 -7.73 0.40 -11.41
CA SER A 284 -7.80 1.76 -10.86
C SER A 284 -7.07 2.79 -11.71
N VAL A 285 -7.61 4.02 -11.66
CA VAL A 285 -6.99 5.23 -12.20
C VAL A 285 -6.57 6.12 -11.04
N GLU A 286 -5.30 6.45 -11.01
CA GLU A 286 -4.65 7.29 -10.02
C GLU A 286 -4.61 8.74 -10.51
N HIS A 287 -4.80 9.72 -9.61
CA HIS A 287 -4.82 11.16 -9.87
C HIS A 287 -6.05 11.64 -10.65
N GLY A 288 -6.26 11.19 -11.87
CA GLY A 288 -7.44 11.51 -12.68
C GLY A 288 -7.64 13.01 -12.96
N THR A 289 -6.60 13.85 -12.91
CA THR A 289 -6.68 15.32 -12.80
C THR A 289 -7.60 15.97 -13.84
N TYR A 290 -7.52 15.54 -15.10
CA TYR A 290 -8.33 16.09 -16.21
C TYR A 290 -9.36 15.06 -16.69
N MET A 291 -9.92 14.27 -15.79
CA MET A 291 -10.98 13.31 -16.09
C MET A 291 -12.22 14.05 -16.59
N ASP A 292 -12.71 13.68 -17.78
CA ASP A 292 -13.92 14.23 -18.38
C ASP A 292 -15.16 13.33 -18.12
N GLY A 293 -16.32 13.80 -18.50
CA GLY A 293 -17.57 13.06 -18.29
C GLY A 293 -17.63 11.71 -18.99
N GLU A 294 -16.95 11.54 -20.14
CA GLU A 294 -16.85 10.24 -20.83
C GLU A 294 -15.97 9.27 -20.02
N ALA A 295 -14.83 9.72 -19.50
CA ALA A 295 -13.96 8.89 -18.66
C ALA A 295 -14.69 8.47 -17.37
N MET A 296 -15.44 9.38 -16.72
CA MET A 296 -16.28 9.06 -15.55
C MET A 296 -17.34 8.01 -15.85
N ALA A 297 -18.01 8.13 -17.02
CA ALA A 297 -18.98 7.14 -17.45
C ALA A 297 -18.36 5.77 -17.72
N LEU A 298 -17.18 5.74 -18.35
CA LEU A 298 -16.41 4.52 -18.57
C LEU A 298 -15.98 3.87 -17.26
N MET A 299 -15.48 4.64 -16.27
CA MET A 299 -15.11 4.09 -14.96
C MET A 299 -16.29 3.36 -14.30
N LYS A 300 -17.48 3.95 -14.33
CA LYS A 300 -18.68 3.30 -13.80
C LYS A 300 -19.06 2.03 -14.57
N ALA A 301 -18.99 2.07 -15.91
CA ALA A 301 -19.34 0.94 -16.75
C ALA A 301 -18.38 -0.25 -16.61
N HIS A 302 -17.10 0.02 -16.32
CA HIS A 302 -16.06 -0.99 -16.19
C HIS A 302 -15.73 -1.33 -14.71
N ASN A 303 -16.42 -0.73 -13.73
CA ASN A 303 -16.11 -0.85 -12.31
C ASN A 303 -14.64 -0.50 -11.97
N THR A 304 -14.08 0.50 -12.66
CA THR A 304 -12.73 0.99 -12.43
C THR A 304 -12.73 2.00 -11.28
N TRP A 305 -11.89 1.78 -10.28
CA TRP A 305 -11.78 2.64 -9.11
C TRP A 305 -11.03 3.94 -9.41
N TYR A 306 -11.47 5.04 -8.82
CA TYR A 306 -10.75 6.30 -8.81
C TYR A 306 -9.99 6.48 -7.49
N VAL A 307 -8.69 6.72 -7.57
CA VAL A 307 -7.80 7.02 -6.43
C VAL A 307 -7.29 8.45 -6.59
N PRO A 308 -7.88 9.45 -5.91
CA PRO A 308 -7.77 10.86 -6.29
C PRO A 308 -6.41 11.51 -5.96
N THR A 309 -5.77 11.17 -4.84
CA THR A 309 -4.47 11.73 -4.40
C THR A 309 -4.45 13.28 -4.35
N ILE A 310 -5.49 13.89 -3.82
CA ILE A 310 -5.64 15.35 -3.73
C ILE A 310 -4.50 15.96 -2.93
N SER A 311 -4.06 15.25 -1.88
CA SER A 311 -2.94 15.63 -1.01
C SER A 311 -1.66 15.94 -1.80
N ALA A 312 -1.30 15.05 -2.73
CA ALA A 312 -0.12 15.24 -3.58
C ALA A 312 -0.29 16.43 -4.52
N GLY A 313 -1.46 16.56 -5.16
CA GLY A 313 -1.76 17.69 -6.03
C GLY A 313 -1.64 19.03 -5.33
N LYS A 314 -2.19 19.16 -4.13
CA LYS A 314 -2.08 20.37 -3.29
C LYS A 314 -0.62 20.61 -2.85
N TRP A 315 0.09 19.57 -2.42
CA TRP A 315 1.47 19.68 -1.98
C TRP A 315 2.40 20.20 -3.08
N VAL A 316 2.32 19.69 -4.31
CA VAL A 316 3.15 20.17 -5.39
C VAL A 316 2.76 21.56 -5.87
N ALA A 317 1.48 21.96 -5.75
CA ALA A 317 1.03 23.31 -6.01
C ALA A 317 1.68 24.31 -5.01
N ASP A 318 1.66 23.99 -3.71
CA ASP A 318 2.33 24.80 -2.66
C ASP A 318 3.84 24.89 -2.90
N LEU A 319 4.49 23.80 -3.34
CA LEU A 319 5.91 23.82 -3.70
C LEU A 319 6.20 24.69 -4.94
N SER A 320 5.25 24.80 -5.87
CA SER A 320 5.42 25.62 -7.08
C SER A 320 5.51 27.12 -6.79
N GLU A 321 4.96 27.57 -5.67
CA GLU A 321 5.02 28.95 -5.21
C GLU A 321 6.39 29.31 -4.58
N GLN A 322 7.18 28.30 -4.20
CA GLN A 322 8.48 28.45 -3.56
C GLN A 322 9.59 28.47 -4.62
N GLU A 323 10.33 29.58 -4.67
CA GLU A 323 11.42 29.75 -5.63
C GLU A 323 12.51 28.68 -5.41
N GLY A 324 13.03 28.11 -6.52
CA GLY A 324 14.10 27.11 -6.50
C GLY A 324 13.72 25.70 -6.02
N LYS A 325 12.48 25.48 -5.57
CA LYS A 325 12.05 24.15 -5.15
C LYS A 325 11.80 23.21 -6.34
N LEU A 326 11.10 23.66 -7.36
CA LEU A 326 10.78 22.81 -8.52
C LEU A 326 11.53 23.28 -9.79
N PRO A 327 11.95 22.36 -10.68
CA PRO A 327 12.50 22.69 -11.98
C PRO A 327 11.55 23.58 -12.79
N ALA A 328 12.09 24.46 -13.64
CA ALA A 328 11.32 25.44 -14.43
C ALA A 328 10.23 24.78 -15.30
N VAL A 329 10.49 23.57 -15.86
CA VAL A 329 9.52 22.81 -16.68
C VAL A 329 8.41 22.16 -15.84
N VAL A 330 8.67 21.87 -14.57
CA VAL A 330 7.72 21.23 -13.63
C VAL A 330 6.78 22.26 -13.00
N ARG A 331 7.31 23.43 -12.64
CA ARG A 331 6.62 24.47 -11.87
C ARG A 331 5.24 24.86 -12.41
N PRO A 332 5.03 25.17 -13.71
CA PRO A 332 3.70 25.52 -14.22
C PRO A 332 2.71 24.35 -14.18
N LYS A 333 3.16 23.11 -14.39
CA LYS A 333 2.31 21.91 -14.27
C LYS A 333 1.86 21.71 -12.83
N ALA A 334 2.77 21.87 -11.88
CA ALA A 334 2.50 21.75 -10.45
C ALA A 334 1.49 22.79 -9.97
N ALA A 335 1.65 24.05 -10.38
CA ALA A 335 0.71 25.12 -10.04
C ALA A 335 -0.73 24.84 -10.53
N ALA A 336 -0.87 24.22 -11.70
CA ALA A 336 -2.18 23.96 -12.31
C ALA A 336 -2.90 22.77 -11.68
N VAL A 337 -2.19 21.77 -11.13
CA VAL A 337 -2.77 20.50 -10.73
C VAL A 337 -3.59 20.58 -9.44
N GLY A 338 -3.18 21.36 -8.45
CA GLY A 338 -3.78 21.38 -7.12
C GLY A 338 -5.28 21.73 -7.12
N PRO A 339 -5.68 22.90 -7.68
CA PRO A 339 -7.10 23.25 -7.77
C PRO A 339 -7.90 22.29 -8.66
N GLN A 340 -7.31 21.85 -9.78
CA GLN A 340 -7.97 21.00 -10.77
C GLN A 340 -8.30 19.62 -10.21
N ILE A 341 -7.37 18.95 -9.52
CA ILE A 341 -7.56 17.58 -9.04
C ILE A 341 -8.72 17.49 -8.03
N GLN A 342 -8.85 18.47 -7.12
CA GLN A 342 -9.94 18.52 -6.15
C GLN A 342 -11.29 18.83 -6.82
N SER A 343 -11.31 19.70 -7.84
CA SER A 343 -12.51 19.99 -8.62
C SER A 343 -13.00 18.77 -9.39
N THR A 344 -12.05 18.05 -10.03
CA THR A 344 -12.37 16.79 -10.74
C THR A 344 -12.89 15.71 -9.78
N PHE A 345 -12.28 15.59 -8.60
CA PHE A 345 -12.76 14.68 -7.56
C PHE A 345 -14.21 14.98 -7.16
N ALA A 346 -14.53 16.27 -6.92
CA ALA A 346 -15.90 16.70 -6.58
C ALA A 346 -16.92 16.29 -7.65
N GLU A 347 -16.56 16.42 -8.94
CA GLU A 347 -17.42 16.03 -10.05
C GLU A 347 -17.55 14.50 -10.14
N ALA A 348 -16.43 13.77 -10.04
CA ALA A 348 -16.44 12.31 -10.09
C ALA A 348 -17.30 11.71 -8.96
N TRP A 349 -17.18 12.25 -7.75
CA TRP A 349 -18.02 11.87 -6.61
C TRP A 349 -19.52 12.10 -6.91
N ARG A 350 -19.88 13.31 -7.36
CA ARG A 350 -21.28 13.64 -7.69
C ARG A 350 -21.86 12.75 -8.80
N GLN A 351 -21.03 12.31 -9.73
CA GLN A 351 -21.43 11.39 -10.79
C GLN A 351 -21.46 9.91 -10.37
N GLY A 352 -21.06 9.59 -9.13
CA GLY A 352 -21.08 8.24 -8.58
C GLY A 352 -19.97 7.33 -9.14
N VAL A 353 -18.80 7.89 -9.46
CA VAL A 353 -17.61 7.10 -9.77
C VAL A 353 -17.15 6.36 -8.49
N PRO A 354 -16.80 5.06 -8.54
CA PRO A 354 -16.33 4.35 -7.37
C PRO A 354 -14.98 4.92 -6.89
N ILE A 355 -14.89 5.30 -5.60
CA ILE A 355 -13.74 5.95 -5.01
C ILE A 355 -13.04 5.00 -4.03
N ALA A 356 -11.71 4.85 -4.16
CA ALA A 356 -10.84 4.29 -3.15
C ALA A 356 -9.83 5.35 -2.69
N PHE A 357 -9.52 5.35 -1.40
CA PHE A 357 -8.63 6.34 -0.78
C PHE A 357 -7.18 6.14 -1.23
N GLY A 358 -6.49 7.24 -1.52
CA GLY A 358 -5.05 7.24 -1.77
C GLY A 358 -4.48 8.64 -1.80
N THR A 359 -3.23 8.79 -1.37
CA THR A 359 -2.61 10.10 -1.07
C THR A 359 -1.44 10.46 -1.95
N ASP A 360 -0.79 9.47 -2.57
CA ASP A 360 0.53 9.59 -3.20
C ASP A 360 1.60 10.10 -2.19
N ALA A 361 1.51 9.59 -0.92
CA ALA A 361 2.53 9.87 0.08
C ALA A 361 3.89 9.34 -0.41
N GLY A 362 4.90 10.20 -0.30
CA GLY A 362 6.18 10.08 -1.01
C GLY A 362 6.35 11.24 -1.98
N VAL A 363 5.28 11.73 -2.60
CA VAL A 363 5.19 13.08 -3.17
C VAL A 363 4.83 14.09 -2.09
N SER A 364 3.84 13.81 -1.26
CA SER A 364 3.60 14.52 0.00
C SER A 364 4.28 13.80 1.18
N PRO A 365 4.49 14.46 2.34
CA PRO A 365 5.17 13.83 3.49
C PRO A 365 4.41 12.65 4.06
N HIS A 366 5.13 11.55 4.36
CA HIS A 366 4.60 10.40 5.08
C HIS A 366 4.13 10.74 6.49
N GLY A 367 3.04 10.11 6.95
CA GLY A 367 2.41 10.41 8.22
C GLY A 367 1.43 11.59 8.17
N LYS A 368 1.21 12.15 6.96
CA LYS A 368 0.19 13.18 6.69
C LYS A 368 -0.95 12.65 5.81
N ASN A 369 -1.01 11.36 5.63
CA ASN A 369 -2.01 10.68 4.79
C ASN A 369 -3.46 11.03 5.19
N GLY A 370 -3.74 11.21 6.49
CA GLY A 370 -5.07 11.58 7.00
C GLY A 370 -5.62 12.92 6.47
N ARG A 371 -4.78 13.79 5.89
CA ARG A 371 -5.23 15.05 5.26
C ARG A 371 -6.15 14.82 4.07
N GLU A 372 -6.02 13.70 3.38
CA GLU A 372 -6.87 13.36 2.23
C GLU A 372 -8.34 13.30 2.63
N PHE A 373 -8.68 12.78 3.83
CA PHE A 373 -10.04 12.78 4.35
C PHE A 373 -10.67 14.18 4.35
N ARG A 374 -9.91 15.17 4.85
CA ARG A 374 -10.38 16.56 4.87
C ARG A 374 -10.66 17.06 3.46
N PHE A 375 -9.75 16.85 2.51
CA PHE A 375 -9.93 17.31 1.14
C PHE A 375 -11.12 16.65 0.44
N MET A 376 -11.41 15.39 0.76
CA MET A 376 -12.59 14.69 0.25
C MET A 376 -13.89 15.28 0.84
N VAL A 377 -13.90 15.56 2.15
CA VAL A 377 -15.08 16.10 2.85
C VAL A 377 -15.33 17.59 2.50
N GLU A 378 -14.29 18.40 2.31
CA GLU A 378 -14.38 19.80 1.89
C GLU A 378 -15.23 20.02 0.62
N VAL A 379 -15.29 19.05 -0.29
CA VAL A 379 -16.08 19.13 -1.53
C VAL A 379 -17.43 18.45 -1.44
N GLY A 380 -17.87 18.08 -0.23
CA GLY A 380 -19.21 17.57 0.06
C GLY A 380 -19.35 16.05 0.12
N MET A 381 -18.25 15.28 0.15
CA MET A 381 -18.34 13.85 0.45
C MET A 381 -18.69 13.66 1.92
N PRO A 382 -19.73 12.88 2.28
CA PRO A 382 -20.02 12.56 3.68
C PRO A 382 -18.85 11.84 4.34
N VAL A 383 -18.63 12.12 5.64
CA VAL A 383 -17.55 11.50 6.43
C VAL A 383 -17.57 9.96 6.32
N ILE A 384 -18.76 9.36 6.43
CA ILE A 384 -18.90 7.90 6.35
C ILE A 384 -18.42 7.36 4.99
N GLU A 385 -18.65 8.07 3.89
CA GLU A 385 -18.22 7.65 2.57
C GLU A 385 -16.70 7.83 2.37
N ALA A 386 -16.11 8.86 2.99
CA ALA A 386 -14.65 9.02 3.03
C ALA A 386 -13.99 7.88 3.84
N LEU A 387 -14.60 7.47 4.96
CA LEU A 387 -14.16 6.30 5.74
C LEU A 387 -14.31 5.00 4.93
N ARG A 388 -15.43 4.82 4.22
CA ARG A 388 -15.63 3.67 3.32
C ARG A 388 -14.56 3.61 2.22
N ALA A 389 -14.19 4.76 1.64
CA ALA A 389 -13.13 4.84 0.63
C ALA A 389 -11.79 4.33 1.17
N ALA A 390 -11.47 4.61 2.44
CA ALA A 390 -10.22 4.20 3.10
C ALA A 390 -10.30 2.83 3.80
N THR A 391 -11.39 2.10 3.68
CA THR A 391 -11.64 0.82 4.34
C THR A 391 -12.18 -0.22 3.34
N ILE A 392 -13.49 -0.44 3.30
CA ILE A 392 -14.11 -1.49 2.48
C ILE A 392 -13.85 -1.31 0.97
N ASN A 393 -13.86 -0.07 0.45
CA ASN A 393 -13.61 0.16 -0.97
C ASN A 393 -12.14 -0.15 -1.33
N ALA A 394 -11.20 0.27 -0.46
CA ALA A 394 -9.79 -0.03 -0.63
C ALA A 394 -9.53 -1.54 -0.53
N ALA A 395 -10.20 -2.24 0.40
CA ALA A 395 -10.10 -3.69 0.54
C ALA A 395 -10.63 -4.41 -0.73
N THR A 396 -11.78 -3.96 -1.26
CA THR A 396 -12.35 -4.48 -2.51
C THR A 396 -11.40 -4.27 -3.69
N LEU A 397 -10.78 -3.09 -3.82
CA LEU A 397 -9.80 -2.82 -4.87
C LEU A 397 -8.59 -3.76 -4.78
N LEU A 398 -8.17 -4.15 -3.57
CA LEU A 398 -7.09 -5.12 -3.35
C LEU A 398 -7.53 -6.59 -3.43
N ARG A 399 -8.83 -6.87 -3.57
CA ARG A 399 -9.41 -8.22 -3.49
C ARG A 399 -9.16 -8.88 -2.13
N MET A 400 -9.25 -8.09 -1.06
CA MET A 400 -9.05 -8.46 0.34
C MET A 400 -10.29 -8.15 1.20
N GLU A 401 -11.45 -8.00 0.59
CA GLU A 401 -12.72 -7.62 1.23
C GLU A 401 -13.20 -8.60 2.29
N ASP A 402 -12.74 -9.84 2.25
CA ASP A 402 -13.07 -10.89 3.25
C ASP A 402 -12.14 -10.86 4.48
N GLU A 403 -11.06 -10.05 4.47
CA GLU A 403 -10.06 -10.04 5.53
C GLU A 403 -9.75 -8.63 6.07
N LEU A 404 -9.99 -7.57 5.29
CA LEU A 404 -9.61 -6.18 5.60
C LEU A 404 -10.79 -5.21 5.43
N GLY A 405 -10.68 -4.07 6.09
CA GLY A 405 -11.59 -2.94 5.91
C GLY A 405 -12.85 -2.96 6.76
N GLN A 406 -13.03 -3.94 7.65
CA GLN A 406 -14.16 -4.02 8.56
C GLN A 406 -13.74 -4.43 9.97
N ILE A 407 -14.56 -4.07 10.96
CA ILE A 407 -14.49 -4.60 12.33
C ILE A 407 -15.56 -5.70 12.44
N ALA A 408 -15.18 -6.92 12.08
CA ALA A 408 -16.07 -8.08 12.07
C ALA A 408 -15.29 -9.36 12.41
N PRO A 409 -15.96 -10.45 12.86
CA PRO A 409 -15.30 -11.73 13.09
C PRO A 409 -14.52 -12.19 11.86
N ASP A 410 -13.36 -12.80 12.10
CA ASP A 410 -12.40 -13.32 11.10
C ASP A 410 -11.57 -12.28 10.34
N TYR A 411 -11.88 -10.97 10.48
CA TYR A 411 -11.08 -9.89 9.92
C TYR A 411 -9.80 -9.66 10.74
N TYR A 412 -8.76 -9.14 10.09
CA TYR A 412 -7.57 -8.69 10.81
C TYR A 412 -7.93 -7.64 11.87
N ALA A 413 -7.32 -7.76 13.04
CA ALA A 413 -7.48 -6.78 14.12
C ALA A 413 -6.66 -5.52 13.82
N ASP A 414 -7.07 -4.82 12.78
CA ASP A 414 -6.56 -3.54 12.33
C ASP A 414 -7.56 -2.45 12.73
N LEU A 415 -7.22 -1.62 13.71
CA LEU A 415 -8.12 -0.65 14.33
C LEU A 415 -7.47 0.72 14.46
N VAL A 416 -8.27 1.75 14.30
CA VAL A 416 -7.91 3.16 14.57
C VAL A 416 -8.95 3.78 15.46
N ALA A 417 -8.53 4.58 16.45
CA ALA A 417 -9.48 5.35 17.23
C ALA A 417 -9.03 6.81 17.43
N VAL A 418 -10.04 7.68 17.53
CA VAL A 418 -9.88 9.11 17.83
C VAL A 418 -10.84 9.50 18.95
N ARG A 419 -10.38 10.38 19.89
CA ARG A 419 -11.22 10.88 20.98
C ARG A 419 -12.12 12.02 20.54
N ARG A 420 -11.68 12.85 19.58
CA ARG A 420 -12.55 13.86 18.96
C ARG A 420 -13.45 13.19 17.92
N ASP A 421 -14.76 13.48 17.97
CA ASP A 421 -15.73 12.92 17.04
C ASP A 421 -15.37 13.26 15.57
N PRO A 422 -15.04 12.28 14.72
CA PRO A 422 -14.65 12.51 13.33
C PRO A 422 -15.81 13.01 12.45
N PHE A 423 -17.06 12.78 12.87
CA PHE A 423 -18.25 13.28 12.17
C PHE A 423 -18.49 14.76 12.43
N ALA A 424 -18.01 15.30 13.57
CA ALA A 424 -18.04 16.73 13.88
C ALA A 424 -16.78 17.45 13.37
N ASP A 425 -15.60 16.80 13.44
CA ASP A 425 -14.33 17.37 13.02
C ASP A 425 -13.47 16.29 12.34
N ILE A 426 -13.52 16.26 11.01
CA ILE A 426 -12.77 15.30 10.18
C ILE A 426 -11.25 15.40 10.39
N THR A 427 -10.73 16.55 10.85
CA THR A 427 -9.29 16.72 11.09
C THR A 427 -8.76 15.87 12.25
N SER A 428 -9.64 15.30 13.07
CA SER A 428 -9.28 14.31 14.11
C SER A 428 -8.56 13.11 13.51
N LEU A 429 -8.88 12.72 12.26
CA LEU A 429 -8.27 11.60 11.55
C LEU A 429 -6.83 11.88 11.07
N GLU A 430 -6.36 13.15 11.16
CA GLU A 430 -4.97 13.50 10.82
C GLU A 430 -3.96 13.07 11.90
N SER A 431 -4.42 12.74 13.12
CA SER A 431 -3.58 12.29 14.25
C SER A 431 -4.36 11.38 15.19
N PRO A 432 -4.45 10.08 14.87
CA PRO A 432 -5.15 9.11 15.71
C PRO A 432 -4.61 9.04 17.14
N ASP A 433 -5.49 8.74 18.10
CA ASP A 433 -5.15 8.52 19.51
C ASP A 433 -4.75 7.07 19.77
N PHE A 434 -5.30 6.14 18.98
CA PHE A 434 -5.02 4.71 19.07
C PHE A 434 -4.88 4.09 17.67
N VAL A 435 -3.90 3.20 17.52
CA VAL A 435 -3.68 2.38 16.31
C VAL A 435 -3.30 0.98 16.73
N MET A 436 -4.00 0.00 16.18
CA MET A 436 -3.69 -1.43 16.29
C MET A 436 -3.54 -2.02 14.89
N LYS A 437 -2.53 -2.86 14.68
CA LYS A 437 -2.35 -3.62 13.43
C LYS A 437 -2.11 -5.07 13.75
N GLY A 438 -2.95 -5.97 13.22
CA GLY A 438 -2.86 -7.41 13.46
C GLY A 438 -2.82 -7.74 14.95
N GLY A 439 -3.67 -7.11 15.77
CA GLY A 439 -3.76 -7.29 17.21
C GLY A 439 -2.63 -6.63 18.03
N ALA A 440 -1.59 -6.10 17.38
CA ALA A 440 -0.51 -5.41 18.07
C ALA A 440 -0.81 -3.90 18.19
N ILE A 441 -0.76 -3.36 19.42
CA ILE A 441 -0.93 -1.92 19.67
C ILE A 441 0.31 -1.17 19.19
N VAL A 442 0.12 -0.19 18.32
CA VAL A 442 1.17 0.65 17.72
C VAL A 442 1.21 2.03 18.37
N VAL A 443 0.03 2.62 18.56
CA VAL A 443 -0.17 3.93 19.20
C VAL A 443 -1.23 3.77 20.29
N SER A 444 -0.98 4.35 21.46
CA SER A 444 -1.96 4.51 22.56
C SER A 444 -1.59 5.78 23.33
N LYS A 445 -2.40 6.85 23.16
CA LYS A 445 -2.20 8.16 23.79
C LYS A 445 -3.16 8.38 24.93
#